data_98e59a8d2ee767bd09316506e4499b79
#
_entry.id   98e59a8d2ee767bd09316506e4499b79
#
_cell.length_a   1.000
_cell.length_b   1.000
_cell.length_c   1.000
_cell.angle_alpha   90.00
_cell.angle_beta   90.00
_cell.angle_gamma   90.00
#
_symmetry.space_group_name_H-M   'P 1'
#
loop_
_entity.id
_entity.type
_entity.pdbx_description
1 polymer ?
#
loop_
_entity_poly.entity_id
_entity_poly.type
_entity_poly.pdbx_seq_one_letter_code
_entity_poly.pdbx_strand_id
1 'polypeptide(L)'
;FIPGVSRWSPFHSAAFAVTESLPKLAAVGCDPAEARLTFQEYFERLGNKPERWGKPAAALLGALTAQAGYGTPSIGGKDSMSGSFNELDVPPTLVSFAVGMSKASHTGTALLQHSGSKVYLLQIPVNETTGLPDYKNAMVLMQAVCAGVQDKSVLSAAVVKEGGAAAAVCKMAFGSKLGFTFAQGLDAATLFAPYEGSFVVEIPEDGVLADSLAPYATALGTVNGNGIFILDGDVLTADELIAAWSSKLESVFPTDSGKSATVENVPLYKERSIFVSQNKVARPRVFIPAFPGTNCEVDTARAFEQAGADPHILVAVSYTHLRAHET
;
A
#
# COMPACT_ATOMS: atom_id res chain seq x y z
N PHE A 1 2.17 -1.65 -7.18
CA PHE A 1 2.85 -2.48 -8.19
C PHE A 1 1.83 -3.16 -9.11
N ILE A 2 2.00 -2.97 -10.43
CA ILE A 2 1.11 -3.49 -11.46
C ILE A 2 1.91 -4.39 -12.39
N PRO A 3 1.79 -5.72 -12.30
CA PRO A 3 2.65 -6.67 -13.03
C PRO A 3 2.64 -6.50 -14.54
N GLY A 4 1.50 -6.22 -15.14
CA GLY A 4 1.35 -5.98 -16.57
C GLY A 4 2.13 -4.75 -17.03
N VAL A 5 1.96 -3.63 -16.33
CA VAL A 5 2.65 -2.37 -16.64
C VAL A 5 4.16 -2.49 -16.39
N SER A 6 4.58 -3.19 -15.33
CA SER A 6 6.00 -3.31 -14.99
C SER A 6 6.83 -4.06 -16.04
N ARG A 7 6.22 -5.03 -16.71
CA ARG A 7 6.86 -5.75 -17.83
C ARG A 7 7.02 -4.89 -19.09
N TRP A 8 6.07 -3.99 -19.28
CA TRP A 8 6.09 -3.07 -20.42
C TRP A 8 6.97 -1.85 -20.12
N SER A 9 6.83 -1.24 -18.95
CA SER A 9 7.61 -0.06 -18.53
C SER A 9 7.80 -0.03 -17.02
N PRO A 10 8.97 -0.41 -16.52
CA PRO A 10 9.31 -0.27 -15.09
C PRO A 10 9.18 1.17 -14.59
N PHE A 11 9.46 2.15 -15.44
CA PHE A 11 9.30 3.57 -15.15
C PHE A 11 7.84 3.95 -14.81
N HIS A 12 6.90 3.62 -15.70
CA HIS A 12 5.48 3.92 -15.47
C HIS A 12 4.92 3.11 -14.29
N SER A 13 5.30 1.84 -14.19
CA SER A 13 4.87 1.01 -13.05
C SER A 13 5.29 1.58 -11.71
N ALA A 14 6.51 2.11 -11.60
CA ALA A 14 6.98 2.73 -10.37
C ALA A 14 6.28 4.08 -10.08
N ALA A 15 6.05 4.90 -11.11
CA ALA A 15 5.28 6.13 -10.98
C ALA A 15 3.84 5.86 -10.48
N PHE A 16 3.18 4.84 -11.06
CA PHE A 16 1.85 4.42 -10.59
C PHE A 16 1.87 3.70 -9.26
N ALA A 17 2.95 3.01 -8.87
CA ALA A 17 3.07 2.44 -7.52
C ALA A 17 3.05 3.52 -6.44
N VAL A 18 3.74 4.65 -6.66
CA VAL A 18 3.66 5.83 -5.77
C VAL A 18 2.24 6.41 -5.80
N THR A 19 1.70 6.60 -7.01
CA THR A 19 0.34 7.13 -7.21
C THR A 19 -0.73 6.27 -6.54
N GLU A 20 -0.58 4.95 -6.51
CA GLU A 20 -1.52 4.03 -5.85
C GLU A 20 -1.40 4.05 -4.31
N SER A 21 -0.22 4.33 -3.77
CA SER A 21 0.00 4.30 -2.32
C SER A 21 -0.59 5.52 -1.60
N LEU A 22 -0.55 6.70 -2.20
CA LEU A 22 -1.04 7.95 -1.61
C LEU A 22 -2.57 8.00 -1.46
N PRO A 23 -3.39 7.61 -2.46
CA PRO A 23 -4.84 7.59 -2.34
C PRO A 23 -5.35 6.70 -1.19
N LYS A 24 -4.61 5.65 -0.84
CA LYS A 24 -4.98 4.78 0.29
C LYS A 24 -4.97 5.53 1.62
N LEU A 25 -4.07 6.49 1.78
CA LEU A 25 -4.06 7.38 2.93
C LEU A 25 -5.25 8.33 2.90
N ALA A 26 -5.52 8.96 1.75
CA ALA A 26 -6.67 9.84 1.57
C ALA A 26 -8.00 9.12 1.86
N ALA A 27 -8.17 7.89 1.36
CA ALA A 27 -9.36 7.07 1.57
C ALA A 27 -9.65 6.74 3.03
N VAL A 28 -8.64 6.80 3.90
CA VAL A 28 -8.80 6.60 5.34
C VAL A 28 -8.71 7.91 6.15
N GLY A 29 -8.74 9.07 5.49
CA GLY A 29 -8.75 10.37 6.16
C GLY A 29 -7.38 10.85 6.64
N CYS A 30 -6.29 10.38 6.02
CA CYS A 30 -4.95 10.86 6.27
C CYS A 30 -4.49 11.73 5.08
N ASP A 31 -3.99 12.95 5.33
CA ASP A 31 -3.55 13.85 4.28
C ASP A 31 -2.35 13.26 3.51
N PRO A 32 -2.48 12.97 2.21
CA PRO A 32 -1.42 12.38 1.42
C PRO A 32 -0.23 13.33 1.19
N ALA A 33 -0.41 14.65 1.30
CA ALA A 33 0.68 15.63 1.18
C ALA A 33 1.69 15.55 2.34
N GLU A 34 1.24 15.06 3.50
CA GLU A 34 2.08 14.86 4.69
C GLU A 34 2.78 13.49 4.72
N ALA A 35 2.53 12.65 3.71
CA ALA A 35 3.05 11.31 3.67
C ALA A 35 4.58 11.26 3.55
N ARG A 36 5.15 10.18 4.08
CA ARG A 36 6.52 9.74 3.80
C ARG A 36 6.46 8.38 3.16
N LEU A 37 7.30 8.18 2.15
CA LEU A 37 7.32 6.95 1.36
C LEU A 37 8.50 6.06 1.79
N THR A 38 8.33 4.77 1.59
CA THR A 38 9.42 3.80 1.59
C THR A 38 9.17 2.80 0.48
N PHE A 39 10.25 2.32 -0.16
CA PHE A 39 10.13 1.45 -1.31
C PHE A 39 10.73 0.09 -1.06
N GLN A 40 10.15 -0.94 -1.68
CA GLN A 40 10.78 -2.23 -1.80
C GLN A 40 10.87 -2.61 -3.26
N GLU A 41 12.05 -3.04 -3.68
CA GLU A 41 12.33 -3.42 -5.05
C GLU A 41 12.72 -4.89 -5.15
N TYR A 42 12.21 -5.54 -6.21
CA TYR A 42 12.54 -6.91 -6.53
C TYR A 42 12.80 -7.01 -8.02
N PHE A 43 14.02 -7.40 -8.36
CA PHE A 43 14.46 -7.58 -9.75
C PHE A 43 15.15 -8.92 -9.93
N GLU A 44 15.19 -9.38 -11.16
CA GLU A 44 15.97 -10.54 -11.58
C GLU A 44 17.45 -10.37 -11.25
N ARG A 45 18.18 -11.46 -11.24
CA ARG A 45 19.65 -11.42 -11.07
C ARG A 45 20.29 -10.64 -12.21
N LEU A 46 20.94 -9.53 -11.89
CA LEU A 46 21.41 -8.55 -12.88
C LEU A 46 22.60 -9.04 -13.68
N GLY A 47 23.60 -9.66 -13.01
CA GLY A 47 24.82 -10.11 -13.65
C GLY A 47 25.54 -8.99 -14.41
N ASN A 48 26.09 -9.33 -15.58
CA ASN A 48 26.83 -8.40 -16.46
C ASN A 48 25.97 -7.93 -17.65
N LYS A 49 24.65 -7.99 -17.57
CA LYS A 49 23.74 -7.62 -18.65
C LYS A 49 23.21 -6.20 -18.43
N PRO A 50 23.65 -5.20 -19.26
CA PRO A 50 23.23 -3.79 -19.07
C PRO A 50 21.74 -3.61 -19.09
N GLU A 51 20.99 -4.33 -19.92
CA GLU A 51 19.54 -4.27 -20.02
C GLU A 51 18.83 -4.69 -18.71
N ARG A 52 19.43 -5.60 -17.93
CA ARG A 52 18.91 -5.98 -16.61
C ARG A 52 19.11 -4.87 -15.58
N TRP A 53 20.23 -4.15 -15.64
CA TRP A 53 20.51 -2.98 -14.82
C TRP A 53 19.62 -1.78 -15.19
N GLY A 54 19.23 -1.67 -16.44
CA GLY A 54 18.32 -0.63 -16.91
C GLY A 54 16.93 -0.69 -16.28
N LYS A 55 16.46 -1.87 -15.88
CA LYS A 55 15.13 -2.04 -15.27
C LYS A 55 14.99 -1.37 -13.90
N PRO A 56 15.85 -1.65 -12.89
CA PRO A 56 15.81 -0.92 -11.62
C PRO A 56 16.08 0.57 -11.80
N ALA A 57 17.01 0.96 -12.68
CA ALA A 57 17.26 2.36 -12.96
C ALA A 57 16.00 3.08 -13.49
N ALA A 58 15.26 2.46 -14.41
CA ALA A 58 14.00 3.01 -14.92
C ALA A 58 12.92 3.09 -13.84
N ALA A 59 12.80 2.07 -12.97
CA ALA A 59 11.85 2.08 -11.86
C ALA A 59 12.16 3.22 -10.86
N LEU A 60 13.42 3.38 -10.48
CA LEU A 60 13.85 4.46 -9.59
C LEU A 60 13.58 5.85 -10.18
N LEU A 61 13.82 6.03 -11.48
CA LEU A 61 13.49 7.29 -12.17
C LEU A 61 11.98 7.56 -12.20
N GLY A 62 11.15 6.54 -12.39
CA GLY A 62 9.70 6.64 -12.30
C GLY A 62 9.22 7.04 -10.91
N ALA A 63 9.75 6.39 -9.88
CA ALA A 63 9.45 6.71 -8.49
C ALA A 63 9.92 8.12 -8.12
N LEU A 64 11.12 8.54 -8.57
CA LEU A 64 11.64 9.89 -8.36
C LEU A 64 10.74 10.95 -9.02
N THR A 65 10.31 10.70 -10.26
CA THR A 65 9.38 11.59 -10.98
C THR A 65 8.07 11.78 -10.21
N ALA A 66 7.50 10.70 -9.69
CA ALA A 66 6.28 10.77 -8.90
C ALA A 66 6.49 11.48 -7.56
N GLN A 67 7.59 11.19 -6.84
CA GLN A 67 7.93 11.89 -5.60
C GLN A 67 8.06 13.40 -5.81
N ALA A 68 8.78 13.81 -6.85
CA ALA A 68 8.95 15.22 -7.20
C ALA A 68 7.59 15.86 -7.58
N GLY A 69 6.77 15.14 -8.34
CA GLY A 69 5.46 15.61 -8.78
C GLY A 69 4.47 15.81 -7.64
N TYR A 70 4.43 14.89 -6.69
CA TYR A 70 3.56 14.96 -5.51
C TYR A 70 4.16 15.75 -4.33
N GLY A 71 5.46 16.02 -4.33
CA GLY A 71 6.14 16.63 -3.19
C GLY A 71 6.27 15.69 -1.98
N THR A 72 6.18 14.37 -2.17
CA THR A 72 6.21 13.36 -1.10
C THR A 72 7.52 12.59 -1.12
N PRO A 73 8.45 12.84 -0.18
CA PRO A 73 9.76 12.21 -0.19
C PRO A 73 9.72 10.78 0.37
N SER A 74 10.60 9.93 -0.16
CA SER A 74 10.91 8.64 0.47
C SER A 74 11.98 8.81 1.56
N ILE A 75 11.84 8.04 2.64
CA ILE A 75 12.77 8.03 3.77
C ILE A 75 13.75 6.87 3.72
N GLY A 76 13.58 5.96 2.78
CA GLY A 76 14.42 4.79 2.61
C GLY A 76 13.75 3.70 1.80
N GLY A 77 14.33 2.52 1.83
CA GLY A 77 13.83 1.37 1.11
C GLY A 77 14.75 0.17 1.24
N LYS A 78 14.44 -0.86 0.46
CA LYS A 78 15.19 -2.11 0.43
C LYS A 78 15.12 -2.70 -0.97
N ASP A 79 16.26 -3.11 -1.51
CA ASP A 79 16.37 -3.73 -2.82
C ASP A 79 16.65 -5.23 -2.71
N SER A 80 16.22 -5.98 -3.71
CA SER A 80 16.63 -7.35 -3.95
C SER A 80 16.82 -7.58 -5.45
N MET A 81 18.05 -7.92 -5.81
CA MET A 81 18.46 -8.20 -7.20
C MET A 81 18.80 -9.69 -7.39
N SER A 82 18.06 -10.57 -6.72
CA SER A 82 18.26 -12.01 -6.71
C SER A 82 17.01 -12.80 -7.09
N GLY A 83 16.03 -12.15 -7.71
CA GLY A 83 14.74 -12.72 -8.08
C GLY A 83 14.77 -13.59 -9.34
N SER A 84 15.78 -14.46 -9.46
CA SER A 84 15.87 -15.45 -10.54
C SER A 84 15.97 -16.84 -9.94
N PHE A 85 15.16 -17.76 -10.45
CA PHE A 85 15.19 -19.19 -10.10
C PHE A 85 15.05 -20.04 -11.36
N ASN A 86 16.10 -20.74 -11.73
CA ASN A 86 16.21 -21.44 -13.01
C ASN A 86 15.89 -20.48 -14.18
N GLU A 87 14.88 -20.81 -15.00
CA GLU A 87 14.41 -20.02 -16.13
C GLU A 87 13.39 -18.93 -15.75
N LEU A 88 13.03 -18.83 -14.48
CA LEU A 88 12.04 -17.87 -14.00
C LEU A 88 12.74 -16.62 -13.47
N ASP A 89 12.38 -15.48 -14.02
CA ASP A 89 12.77 -14.18 -13.53
C ASP A 89 11.53 -13.47 -12.92
N VAL A 90 11.69 -12.89 -11.73
CA VAL A 90 10.64 -12.04 -11.14
C VAL A 90 10.37 -10.84 -12.07
N PRO A 91 9.12 -10.45 -12.30
CA PRO A 91 8.85 -9.23 -13.05
C PRO A 91 9.45 -8.03 -12.34
N PRO A 92 9.90 -6.99 -13.09
CA PRO A 92 10.39 -5.75 -12.50
C PRO A 92 9.37 -5.21 -11.50
N THR A 93 9.76 -5.10 -10.22
CA THR A 93 8.83 -4.78 -9.15
C THR A 93 9.37 -3.64 -8.30
N LEU A 94 8.63 -2.54 -8.22
CA LEU A 94 8.78 -1.53 -7.19
C LEU A 94 7.46 -1.40 -6.44
N VAL A 95 7.48 -1.66 -5.15
CA VAL A 95 6.34 -1.50 -4.25
C VAL A 95 6.53 -0.22 -3.44
N SER A 96 5.53 0.64 -3.44
CA SER A 96 5.49 1.86 -2.63
C SER A 96 4.64 1.64 -1.38
N PHE A 97 5.18 2.06 -0.26
CA PHE A 97 4.46 2.17 1.01
C PHE A 97 4.40 3.63 1.40
N ALA A 98 3.20 4.12 1.71
CA ALA A 98 2.99 5.47 2.21
C ALA A 98 2.62 5.42 3.69
N VAL A 99 3.28 6.25 4.48
CA VAL A 99 3.03 6.38 5.92
C VAL A 99 2.63 7.81 6.20
N GLY A 100 1.53 7.97 6.90
CA GLY A 100 1.02 9.26 7.34
C GLY A 100 0.37 9.15 8.71
N MET A 101 0.10 10.28 9.33
CA MET A 101 -0.58 10.38 10.63
C MET A 101 -1.95 11.00 10.47
N SER A 102 -2.92 10.48 11.21
CA SER A 102 -4.27 11.05 11.29
C SER A 102 -4.82 10.95 12.72
N LYS A 103 -5.87 11.70 13.01
CA LYS A 103 -6.61 11.54 14.26
C LYS A 103 -7.58 10.37 14.13
N ALA A 104 -7.72 9.55 15.17
CA ALA A 104 -8.65 8.43 15.17
C ALA A 104 -10.11 8.83 14.85
N SER A 105 -10.52 10.04 15.24
CA SER A 105 -11.84 10.59 14.93
C SER A 105 -12.05 10.92 13.45
N HIS A 106 -10.98 11.07 12.68
CA HIS A 106 -11.00 11.41 11.25
C HIS A 106 -10.95 10.19 10.34
N THR A 107 -10.76 9.00 10.91
CA THR A 107 -10.60 7.79 10.10
C THR A 107 -11.88 7.40 9.37
N GLY A 108 -11.73 7.04 8.10
CA GLY A 108 -12.76 6.46 7.24
C GLY A 108 -12.67 4.94 7.15
N THR A 109 -13.55 4.38 6.34
CA THR A 109 -13.63 2.94 6.05
C THR A 109 -13.73 2.71 4.54
N ALA A 110 -13.35 1.50 4.10
CA ALA A 110 -13.58 1.06 2.73
C ALA A 110 -14.89 0.25 2.59
N LEU A 111 -15.67 0.08 3.65
CA LEU A 111 -16.92 -0.68 3.58
C LEU A 111 -18.10 0.24 3.27
N LEU A 112 -18.98 -0.17 2.37
CA LEU A 112 -20.27 0.50 2.15
C LEU A 112 -21.06 0.56 3.47
N GLN A 113 -21.65 1.70 3.77
CA GLN A 113 -22.24 1.99 5.07
C GLN A 113 -23.77 1.93 5.08
N HIS A 114 -24.42 2.50 4.05
CA HIS A 114 -25.87 2.70 4.10
C HIS A 114 -26.56 2.33 2.80
N SER A 115 -27.70 1.62 2.91
CA SER A 115 -28.61 1.45 1.78
C SER A 115 -29.20 2.80 1.35
N GLY A 116 -29.33 3.05 0.06
CA GLY A 116 -29.74 4.32 -0.52
C GLY A 116 -28.60 5.26 -0.88
N SER A 117 -27.42 5.07 -0.31
CA SER A 117 -26.22 5.88 -0.59
C SER A 117 -25.87 5.87 -2.09
N LYS A 118 -25.32 6.97 -2.56
CA LYS A 118 -24.81 7.14 -3.93
C LYS A 118 -23.34 6.82 -3.98
N VAL A 119 -22.90 6.18 -5.07
CA VAL A 119 -21.50 5.80 -5.26
C VAL A 119 -20.96 6.38 -6.56
N TYR A 120 -19.76 6.94 -6.48
CA TYR A 120 -19.07 7.57 -7.61
C TYR A 120 -17.68 6.99 -7.80
N LEU A 121 -17.27 6.84 -9.06
CA LEU A 121 -15.88 6.71 -9.45
C LEU A 121 -15.30 8.12 -9.57
N LEU A 122 -14.18 8.37 -8.90
CA LEU A 122 -13.39 9.60 -9.02
C LEU A 122 -12.07 9.26 -9.68
N GLN A 123 -11.91 9.69 -10.94
CA GLN A 123 -10.74 9.32 -11.74
C GLN A 123 -9.56 10.25 -11.49
N ILE A 124 -8.39 9.68 -11.20
CA ILE A 124 -7.14 10.43 -11.19
C ILE A 124 -6.84 10.91 -12.62
N PRO A 125 -6.61 12.22 -12.82
CA PRO A 125 -6.27 12.74 -14.13
C PRO A 125 -4.90 12.24 -14.59
N VAL A 126 -4.83 11.84 -15.85
CA VAL A 126 -3.62 11.34 -16.53
C VAL A 126 -3.29 12.24 -17.70
N ASN A 127 -2.00 12.53 -17.87
CA ASN A 127 -1.50 13.24 -19.03
C ASN A 127 -1.48 12.28 -20.24
N GLU A 128 -2.29 12.51 -21.24
CA GLU A 128 -2.46 11.64 -22.40
C GLU A 128 -1.17 11.49 -23.23
N THR A 129 -0.30 12.50 -23.22
CA THR A 129 0.96 12.46 -23.98
C THR A 129 2.01 11.59 -23.34
N THR A 130 2.11 11.64 -22.00
CA THR A 130 3.14 10.91 -21.26
C THR A 130 2.63 9.60 -20.66
N GLY A 131 1.32 9.43 -20.52
CA GLY A 131 0.71 8.32 -19.80
C GLY A 131 0.95 8.37 -18.29
N LEU A 132 1.48 9.48 -17.76
CA LEU A 132 1.73 9.67 -16.33
C LEU A 132 0.56 10.41 -15.66
N PRO A 133 0.36 10.24 -14.34
CA PRO A 133 -0.61 11.05 -13.60
C PRO A 133 -0.30 12.55 -13.73
N ASP A 134 -1.33 13.35 -13.83
CA ASP A 134 -1.23 14.80 -13.56
C ASP A 134 -1.09 14.96 -12.03
N TYR A 135 0.14 14.92 -11.57
CA TYR A 135 0.47 14.87 -10.14
C TYR A 135 -0.16 16.01 -9.34
N LYS A 136 -0.23 17.21 -9.91
CA LYS A 136 -0.81 18.36 -9.22
C LYS A 136 -2.31 18.20 -9.04
N ASN A 137 -3.05 17.89 -10.10
CA ASN A 137 -4.49 17.73 -10.04
C ASN A 137 -4.88 16.43 -9.30
N ALA A 138 -4.06 15.38 -9.40
CA ALA A 138 -4.23 14.17 -8.63
C ALA A 138 -4.09 14.42 -7.10
N MET A 139 -3.12 15.24 -6.67
CA MET A 139 -2.99 15.63 -5.26
C MET A 139 -4.20 16.44 -4.79
N VAL A 140 -4.69 17.37 -5.59
CA VAL A 140 -5.90 18.14 -5.28
C VAL A 140 -7.10 17.20 -5.07
N LEU A 141 -7.31 16.24 -5.97
CA LEU A 141 -8.36 15.23 -5.82
C LEU A 141 -8.20 14.40 -4.53
N MET A 142 -6.99 13.91 -4.24
CA MET A 142 -6.72 13.11 -3.05
C MET A 142 -7.01 13.90 -1.77
N GLN A 143 -6.60 15.17 -1.71
CA GLN A 143 -6.87 16.03 -0.55
C GLN A 143 -8.36 16.34 -0.40
N ALA A 144 -9.09 16.51 -1.50
CA ALA A 144 -10.54 16.70 -1.47
C ALA A 144 -11.27 15.45 -0.95
N VAL A 145 -10.85 14.24 -1.38
CA VAL A 145 -11.37 12.98 -0.82
C VAL A 145 -11.05 12.85 0.66
N CYS A 146 -9.81 13.15 1.07
CA CYS A 146 -9.39 13.13 2.47
C CYS A 146 -10.26 14.06 3.34
N ALA A 147 -10.52 15.28 2.90
CA ALA A 147 -11.38 16.23 3.59
C ALA A 147 -12.82 15.70 3.73
N GLY A 148 -13.39 15.15 2.65
CA GLY A 148 -14.73 14.55 2.68
C GLY A 148 -14.83 13.33 3.61
N VAL A 149 -13.77 12.53 3.75
CA VAL A 149 -13.70 11.42 4.72
C VAL A 149 -13.64 11.96 6.14
N GLN A 150 -12.88 13.03 6.39
CA GLN A 150 -12.72 13.63 7.72
C GLN A 150 -13.99 14.30 8.23
N ASP A 151 -14.74 15.00 7.36
CA ASP A 151 -15.99 15.68 7.69
C ASP A 151 -17.24 14.80 7.53
N LYS A 152 -17.04 13.54 7.07
CA LYS A 152 -18.10 12.53 6.85
C LYS A 152 -19.07 12.83 5.69
N SER A 153 -18.77 13.76 4.81
CA SER A 153 -19.49 13.94 3.55
C SER A 153 -19.19 12.78 2.58
N VAL A 154 -18.03 12.12 2.73
CA VAL A 154 -17.70 10.82 2.14
C VAL A 154 -17.80 9.78 3.25
N LEU A 155 -18.75 8.85 3.14
CA LEU A 155 -19.02 7.80 4.13
C LEU A 155 -17.98 6.69 4.10
N SER A 156 -17.61 6.29 2.89
CA SER A 156 -16.57 5.28 2.65
C SER A 156 -15.82 5.56 1.35
N ALA A 157 -14.57 5.12 1.29
CA ALA A 157 -13.73 5.28 0.10
C ALA A 157 -12.81 4.07 -0.09
N ALA A 158 -12.66 3.61 -1.32
CA ALA A 158 -11.70 2.57 -1.70
C ALA A 158 -10.91 3.01 -2.94
N VAL A 159 -9.68 2.50 -3.05
CA VAL A 159 -8.82 2.76 -4.20
C VAL A 159 -9.05 1.71 -5.28
N VAL A 160 -9.24 2.16 -6.51
CA VAL A 160 -9.41 1.29 -7.68
C VAL A 160 -8.11 0.57 -8.00
N LYS A 161 -8.22 -0.70 -8.31
CA LYS A 161 -7.14 -1.61 -8.72
C LYS A 161 -7.59 -2.51 -9.85
N GLU A 162 -6.84 -3.58 -10.09
CA GLU A 162 -7.25 -4.64 -11.03
C GLU A 162 -8.70 -5.08 -10.83
N GLY A 163 -9.45 -5.15 -11.92
CA GLY A 163 -10.89 -5.38 -11.96
C GLY A 163 -11.72 -4.09 -11.94
N GLY A 164 -11.07 -2.92 -11.88
CA GLY A 164 -11.70 -1.61 -12.05
C GLY A 164 -12.65 -1.21 -10.92
N ALA A 165 -13.51 -0.26 -11.25
CA ALA A 165 -14.52 0.27 -10.31
C ALA A 165 -15.51 -0.81 -9.87
N ALA A 166 -15.90 -1.73 -10.76
CA ALA A 166 -16.81 -2.82 -10.42
C ALA A 166 -16.25 -3.72 -9.30
N ALA A 167 -14.98 -4.13 -9.43
CA ALA A 167 -14.33 -4.94 -8.38
C ALA A 167 -14.16 -4.16 -7.06
N ALA A 168 -13.91 -2.86 -7.13
CA ALA A 168 -13.83 -2.00 -5.95
C ALA A 168 -15.18 -1.95 -5.21
N VAL A 169 -16.28 -1.66 -5.93
CA VAL A 169 -17.65 -1.67 -5.38
C VAL A 169 -17.99 -3.01 -4.72
N CYS A 170 -17.73 -4.13 -5.43
CA CYS A 170 -17.99 -5.46 -4.88
C CYS A 170 -17.23 -5.69 -3.55
N LYS A 171 -15.94 -5.38 -3.51
CA LYS A 171 -15.13 -5.53 -2.29
C LYS A 171 -15.58 -4.62 -1.15
N MET A 172 -16.02 -3.41 -1.47
CA MET A 172 -16.60 -2.49 -0.46
C MET A 172 -17.88 -3.06 0.16
N ALA A 173 -18.64 -3.84 -0.59
CA ALA A 173 -19.90 -4.44 -0.14
C ALA A 173 -19.73 -5.75 0.64
N PHE A 174 -18.65 -6.52 0.43
CA PHE A 174 -18.50 -7.86 1.00
C PHE A 174 -18.58 -7.89 2.52
N GLY A 175 -17.91 -6.94 3.20
CA GLY A 175 -17.89 -6.92 4.65
C GLY A 175 -19.20 -6.45 5.30
N SER A 176 -19.92 -5.54 4.65
CA SER A 176 -21.21 -5.01 5.12
C SER A 176 -22.40 -5.86 4.69
N LYS A 177 -22.20 -6.80 3.73
CA LYS A 177 -23.26 -7.61 3.10
C LYS A 177 -24.36 -6.79 2.43
N LEU A 178 -24.03 -5.54 2.06
CA LEU A 178 -24.90 -4.71 1.25
C LEU A 178 -24.81 -5.15 -0.21
N GLY A 179 -25.82 -4.83 -0.99
CA GLY A 179 -25.80 -5.00 -2.43
C GLY A 179 -25.60 -3.67 -3.15
N PHE A 180 -25.58 -3.73 -4.48
CA PHE A 180 -25.38 -2.54 -5.31
C PHE A 180 -26.17 -2.59 -6.60
N THR A 181 -26.81 -1.48 -6.95
CA THR A 181 -27.49 -1.32 -8.24
C THR A 181 -26.69 -0.35 -9.09
N PHE A 182 -26.04 -0.86 -10.12
CA PHE A 182 -25.27 -0.02 -11.05
C PHE A 182 -26.21 0.90 -11.85
N ALA A 183 -25.73 2.10 -12.16
CA ALA A 183 -26.43 3.01 -13.04
C ALA A 183 -26.53 2.42 -14.45
N GLN A 184 -27.61 2.74 -15.15
CA GLN A 184 -27.81 2.27 -16.51
C GLN A 184 -26.83 2.94 -17.49
N GLY A 185 -26.40 2.19 -18.51
CA GLY A 185 -25.57 2.70 -19.59
C GLY A 185 -24.09 2.90 -19.25
N LEU A 186 -23.61 2.30 -18.16
CA LEU A 186 -22.18 2.23 -17.88
C LEU A 186 -21.51 1.26 -18.84
N ASP A 187 -20.49 1.72 -19.54
CA ASP A 187 -19.73 0.85 -20.43
C ASP A 187 -18.69 0.00 -19.69
N ALA A 188 -18.19 -1.02 -20.38
CA ALA A 188 -17.20 -1.92 -19.82
C ALA A 188 -15.88 -1.20 -19.47
N ALA A 189 -15.52 -0.13 -20.18
CA ALA A 189 -14.33 0.65 -19.88
C ALA A 189 -14.48 1.36 -18.54
N THR A 190 -15.59 2.02 -18.28
CA THR A 190 -15.89 2.66 -16.99
C THR A 190 -15.86 1.67 -15.83
N LEU A 191 -16.39 0.46 -16.03
CA LEU A 191 -16.51 -0.53 -14.97
C LEU A 191 -15.22 -1.30 -14.68
N PHE A 192 -14.46 -1.66 -15.72
CA PHE A 192 -13.38 -2.64 -15.61
C PHE A 192 -11.99 -2.13 -15.99
N ALA A 193 -11.87 -0.89 -16.51
CA ALA A 193 -10.55 -0.34 -16.80
C ALA A 193 -9.75 -0.14 -15.51
N PRO A 194 -8.43 -0.39 -15.56
CA PRO A 194 -7.54 -0.21 -14.42
C PRO A 194 -7.24 1.29 -14.21
N TYR A 195 -8.19 2.00 -13.64
CA TYR A 195 -8.00 3.41 -13.23
C TYR A 195 -7.14 3.49 -11.96
N GLU A 196 -5.88 3.07 -12.05
CA GLU A 196 -4.98 2.91 -10.92
C GLU A 196 -4.85 4.19 -10.09
N GLY A 197 -5.10 4.08 -8.80
CA GLY A 197 -5.06 5.20 -7.85
C GLY A 197 -6.33 6.05 -7.81
N SER A 198 -7.29 5.81 -8.69
CA SER A 198 -8.63 6.42 -8.63
C SER A 198 -9.42 5.90 -7.43
N PHE A 199 -10.52 6.57 -7.10
CA PHE A 199 -11.34 6.19 -5.95
C PHE A 199 -12.72 5.72 -6.37
N VAL A 200 -13.28 4.81 -5.59
CA VAL A 200 -14.72 4.64 -5.45
C VAL A 200 -15.12 5.23 -4.12
N VAL A 201 -16.06 6.16 -4.12
CA VAL A 201 -16.53 6.85 -2.91
C VAL A 201 -18.02 6.69 -2.74
N GLU A 202 -18.46 6.53 -1.49
CA GLU A 202 -19.86 6.51 -1.07
C GLU A 202 -20.20 7.84 -0.41
N ILE A 203 -21.32 8.44 -0.80
CA ILE A 203 -21.88 9.64 -0.17
C ILE A 203 -23.32 9.37 0.32
N PRO A 204 -23.83 10.10 1.32
CA PRO A 204 -25.21 9.92 1.81
C PRO A 204 -26.25 10.01 0.69
N GLU A 205 -27.41 9.38 0.89
CA GLU A 205 -28.53 9.40 -0.06
C GLU A 205 -29.00 10.83 -0.36
N ASP A 206 -29.12 11.66 0.68
CA ASP A 206 -29.48 13.08 0.62
C ASP A 206 -28.27 13.99 0.40
N GLY A 207 -27.06 13.43 0.43
CA GLY A 207 -25.81 14.17 0.23
C GLY A 207 -25.63 14.63 -1.20
N VAL A 208 -24.84 15.69 -1.35
CA VAL A 208 -24.39 16.22 -2.64
C VAL A 208 -22.89 16.03 -2.76
N LEU A 209 -22.44 15.54 -3.91
CA LEU A 209 -21.01 15.43 -4.19
C LEU A 209 -20.39 16.84 -4.17
N ALA A 210 -19.31 17.02 -3.43
CA ALA A 210 -18.64 18.30 -3.33
C ALA A 210 -18.16 18.81 -4.69
N ASP A 211 -18.27 20.11 -4.94
CA ASP A 211 -17.87 20.74 -6.20
C ASP A 211 -16.40 20.47 -6.55
N SER A 212 -15.55 20.30 -5.56
CA SER A 212 -14.12 19.94 -5.74
C SER A 212 -13.92 18.53 -6.28
N LEU A 213 -14.89 17.62 -6.12
CA LEU A 213 -14.85 16.23 -6.60
C LEU A 213 -15.60 16.06 -7.94
N ALA A 214 -16.57 16.92 -8.21
CA ALA A 214 -17.44 16.82 -9.37
C ALA A 214 -16.70 16.70 -10.73
N PRO A 215 -15.59 17.45 -10.99
CA PRO A 215 -14.87 17.34 -12.27
C PRO A 215 -14.26 15.96 -12.55
N TYR A 216 -14.07 15.14 -11.52
CA TYR A 216 -13.42 13.82 -11.60
C TYR A 216 -14.44 12.67 -11.54
N ALA A 217 -15.74 12.98 -11.38
CA ALA A 217 -16.75 12.04 -10.96
C ALA A 217 -17.55 11.42 -12.11
N THR A 218 -17.72 10.09 -12.02
CA THR A 218 -18.71 9.33 -12.79
C THR A 218 -19.63 8.61 -11.80
N ALA A 219 -20.94 8.80 -11.90
CA ALA A 219 -21.89 8.10 -11.05
C ALA A 219 -21.91 6.61 -11.40
N LEU A 220 -21.65 5.75 -10.39
CA LEU A 220 -21.66 4.30 -10.58
C LEU A 220 -23.01 3.66 -10.23
N GLY A 221 -23.79 4.27 -9.34
CA GLY A 221 -25.08 3.71 -8.90
C GLY A 221 -25.38 3.96 -7.44
N THR A 222 -26.20 3.09 -6.86
CA THR A 222 -26.70 3.19 -5.49
C THR A 222 -26.56 1.90 -4.72
N VAL A 223 -26.29 2.03 -3.44
CA VAL A 223 -26.23 0.92 -2.48
C VAL A 223 -27.64 0.42 -2.19
N ASN A 224 -27.86 -0.90 -2.19
CA ASN A 224 -29.11 -1.50 -1.77
C ASN A 224 -28.92 -2.40 -0.53
N GLY A 225 -30.00 -2.64 0.19
CA GLY A 225 -29.98 -3.39 1.46
C GLY A 225 -30.20 -4.89 1.34
N ASN A 226 -30.33 -5.42 0.11
CA ASN A 226 -30.77 -6.82 -0.11
C ASN A 226 -29.63 -7.77 -0.47
N GLY A 227 -28.37 -7.28 -0.51
CA GLY A 227 -27.18 -8.12 -0.79
C GLY A 227 -27.06 -8.59 -2.25
N ILE A 228 -27.79 -7.96 -3.18
CA ILE A 228 -27.74 -8.29 -4.60
C ILE A 228 -27.04 -7.19 -5.41
N PHE A 229 -26.34 -7.62 -6.46
CA PHE A 229 -25.68 -6.73 -7.43
C PHE A 229 -26.48 -6.78 -8.73
N ILE A 230 -26.88 -5.62 -9.22
CA ILE A 230 -27.70 -5.47 -10.44
C ILE A 230 -26.92 -4.63 -11.45
N LEU A 231 -26.68 -5.20 -12.65
CA LEU A 231 -26.06 -4.50 -13.78
C LEU A 231 -26.86 -4.84 -15.06
N ASP A 232 -27.48 -3.85 -15.66
CA ASP A 232 -28.24 -3.96 -16.92
C ASP A 232 -29.24 -5.13 -16.96
N GLY A 233 -29.82 -5.50 -15.80
CA GLY A 233 -30.77 -6.59 -15.65
C GLY A 233 -30.14 -7.91 -15.21
N ASP A 234 -28.84 -8.06 -15.28
CA ASP A 234 -28.14 -9.19 -14.68
C ASP A 234 -28.08 -9.05 -13.16
N VAL A 235 -28.28 -10.15 -12.46
CA VAL A 235 -28.34 -10.21 -11.00
C VAL A 235 -27.37 -11.23 -10.46
N LEU A 236 -26.50 -10.80 -9.53
CA LEU A 236 -25.58 -11.65 -8.79
C LEU A 236 -25.76 -11.41 -7.29
N THR A 237 -25.55 -12.44 -6.50
CA THR A 237 -25.55 -12.31 -5.03
C THR A 237 -24.16 -11.98 -4.50
N ALA A 238 -24.08 -11.36 -3.32
CA ALA A 238 -22.81 -11.11 -2.65
C ALA A 238 -22.04 -12.43 -2.40
N ASP A 239 -22.74 -13.52 -2.06
CA ASP A 239 -22.11 -14.82 -1.80
C ASP A 239 -21.47 -15.40 -3.08
N GLU A 240 -22.11 -15.29 -4.24
CA GLU A 240 -21.53 -15.71 -5.53
C GLU A 240 -20.26 -14.90 -5.85
N LEU A 241 -20.29 -13.60 -5.65
CA LEU A 241 -19.15 -12.73 -5.89
C LEU A 241 -18.00 -13.01 -4.90
N ILE A 242 -18.30 -13.24 -3.62
CA ILE A 242 -17.30 -13.62 -2.61
C ILE A 242 -16.67 -14.98 -2.97
N ALA A 243 -17.49 -15.96 -3.36
CA ALA A 243 -16.99 -17.27 -3.78
C ALA A 243 -16.08 -17.15 -5.01
N ALA A 244 -16.47 -16.39 -6.02
CA ALA A 244 -15.65 -16.13 -7.20
C ALA A 244 -14.33 -15.43 -6.85
N TRP A 245 -14.33 -14.48 -5.91
CA TRP A 245 -13.15 -13.75 -5.48
C TRP A 245 -12.20 -14.61 -4.64
N SER A 246 -12.72 -15.41 -3.69
CA SER A 246 -11.92 -16.22 -2.76
C SER A 246 -11.40 -17.54 -3.37
N SER A 247 -12.11 -18.12 -4.33
CA SER A 247 -11.80 -19.44 -4.86
C SER A 247 -10.52 -19.53 -5.70
N LYS A 248 -10.03 -18.42 -6.26
CA LYS A 248 -8.91 -18.43 -7.23
C LYS A 248 -7.63 -19.09 -6.71
N LEU A 249 -7.31 -18.91 -5.44
CA LEU A 249 -6.11 -19.44 -4.83
C LEU A 249 -6.39 -20.55 -3.81
N GLU A 250 -7.65 -20.99 -3.68
CA GLU A 250 -8.07 -21.95 -2.65
C GLU A 250 -7.31 -23.29 -2.72
N SER A 251 -6.94 -23.73 -3.93
CA SER A 251 -6.15 -24.94 -4.13
C SER A 251 -4.70 -24.83 -3.69
N VAL A 252 -4.16 -23.62 -3.59
CA VAL A 252 -2.74 -23.34 -3.25
C VAL A 252 -2.64 -22.72 -1.85
N PHE A 253 -3.56 -21.83 -1.52
CA PHE A 253 -3.69 -21.17 -0.22
C PHE A 253 -5.14 -21.28 0.25
N PRO A 254 -5.52 -22.41 0.84
CA PRO A 254 -6.88 -22.60 1.32
C PRO A 254 -7.22 -21.58 2.42
N THR A 255 -8.42 -21.01 2.34
CA THR A 255 -8.93 -20.05 3.33
C THR A 255 -9.21 -20.73 4.67
N ASP A 256 -9.48 -22.04 4.66
CA ASP A 256 -9.59 -22.88 5.84
C ASP A 256 -8.53 -23.99 5.80
N SER A 257 -7.68 -24.05 6.80
CA SER A 257 -6.66 -25.10 6.92
C SER A 257 -7.25 -26.47 7.31
N GLY A 258 -8.54 -26.55 7.60
CA GLY A 258 -9.20 -27.76 8.12
C GLY A 258 -8.75 -28.17 9.52
N LYS A 259 -7.92 -27.37 10.17
CA LYS A 259 -7.43 -27.58 11.54
C LYS A 259 -8.04 -26.53 12.44
N SER A 260 -9.07 -26.88 13.19
CA SER A 260 -9.48 -26.05 14.31
C SER A 260 -8.42 -26.19 15.42
N ALA A 261 -7.57 -25.19 15.57
CA ALA A 261 -6.74 -25.10 16.75
C ALA A 261 -7.57 -24.50 17.88
N THR A 262 -7.63 -25.19 19.01
CA THR A 262 -8.11 -24.58 20.24
C THR A 262 -7.15 -23.45 20.57
N VAL A 263 -7.65 -22.21 20.58
CA VAL A 263 -6.84 -21.06 21.00
C VAL A 263 -6.50 -21.28 22.47
N GLU A 264 -5.23 -21.59 22.77
CA GLU A 264 -4.76 -21.66 24.14
C GLU A 264 -4.96 -20.29 24.78
N ASN A 265 -5.60 -20.31 25.94
CA ASN A 265 -5.72 -19.09 26.75
C ASN A 265 -4.35 -18.79 27.38
N VAL A 266 -3.49 -18.10 26.63
CA VAL A 266 -2.17 -17.70 27.13
C VAL A 266 -2.38 -16.59 28.15
N PRO A 267 -2.06 -16.80 29.42
CA PRO A 267 -2.22 -15.77 30.43
C PRO A 267 -1.33 -14.56 30.10
N LEU A 268 -1.91 -13.37 30.25
CA LEU A 268 -1.13 -12.13 30.11
C LEU A 268 0.06 -12.17 31.09
N TYR A 269 1.25 -11.93 30.54
CA TYR A 269 2.45 -11.81 31.36
C TYR A 269 2.31 -10.60 32.29
N LYS A 270 2.19 -10.88 33.58
CA LYS A 270 1.92 -9.86 34.63
C LYS A 270 3.17 -9.47 35.42
N GLU A 271 4.22 -10.25 35.29
CA GLU A 271 5.44 -10.03 36.04
C GLU A 271 6.61 -9.70 35.12
N ARG A 272 7.30 -8.62 35.41
CA ARG A 272 8.53 -8.25 34.71
C ARG A 272 9.70 -8.96 35.39
N SER A 273 10.19 -10.03 34.79
CA SER A 273 11.48 -10.58 35.25
C SER A 273 12.61 -9.72 34.68
N ILE A 274 13.38 -9.12 35.59
CA ILE A 274 14.59 -8.39 35.22
C ILE A 274 15.75 -9.34 35.48
N PHE A 275 16.43 -9.75 34.41
CA PHE A 275 17.68 -10.49 34.58
C PHE A 275 18.74 -9.53 35.12
N VAL A 276 19.26 -9.84 36.29
CA VAL A 276 20.38 -9.09 36.91
C VAL A 276 21.63 -9.94 36.78
N SER A 277 22.62 -9.45 36.05
CA SER A 277 23.91 -10.12 35.91
C SER A 277 24.59 -10.28 37.27
N GLN A 278 25.14 -11.46 37.54
CA GLN A 278 25.96 -11.69 38.73
C GLN A 278 27.25 -10.87 38.68
N ASN A 279 27.79 -10.63 37.49
CA ASN A 279 28.94 -9.76 37.28
C ASN A 279 28.47 -8.32 37.05
N LYS A 280 28.51 -7.52 38.11
CA LYS A 280 28.08 -6.11 38.02
C LYS A 280 29.23 -5.25 37.52
N VAL A 281 29.04 -4.68 36.34
CA VAL A 281 29.92 -3.65 35.77
C VAL A 281 29.11 -2.36 35.71
N ALA A 282 29.67 -1.28 36.29
CA ALA A 282 28.95 0.00 36.37
C ALA A 282 28.56 0.56 34.98
N ARG A 283 29.44 0.40 34.00
CA ARG A 283 29.23 0.82 32.62
C ARG A 283 29.88 -0.22 31.70
N PRO A 284 29.09 -1.22 31.22
CA PRO A 284 29.64 -2.29 30.40
C PRO A 284 30.05 -1.71 29.01
N ARG A 285 31.22 -2.10 28.54
CA ARG A 285 31.69 -1.74 27.20
C ARG A 285 31.10 -2.69 26.19
N VAL A 286 30.57 -2.13 25.08
CA VAL A 286 29.96 -2.89 23.99
C VAL A 286 30.74 -2.65 22.72
N PHE A 287 31.25 -3.71 22.12
CA PHE A 287 31.93 -3.68 20.84
C PHE A 287 30.94 -3.95 19.72
N ILE A 288 30.85 -3.04 18.73
CA ILE A 288 29.95 -3.12 17.58
C ILE A 288 30.80 -3.12 16.30
N PRO A 289 31.11 -4.31 15.73
CA PRO A 289 31.83 -4.35 14.46
C PRO A 289 30.93 -3.96 13.32
N ALA A 290 31.33 -3.00 12.50
CA ALA A 290 30.67 -2.55 11.30
C ALA A 290 31.52 -2.92 10.08
N PHE A 291 31.01 -3.83 9.25
CA PHE A 291 31.61 -4.24 7.97
C PHE A 291 30.99 -3.48 6.81
N PRO A 292 31.60 -3.48 5.61
CA PRO A 292 30.95 -2.95 4.42
C PRO A 292 29.58 -3.62 4.19
N GLY A 293 28.51 -2.81 4.16
CA GLY A 293 27.12 -3.27 4.07
C GLY A 293 26.42 -3.55 5.40
N THR A 294 27.07 -3.35 6.55
CA THR A 294 26.41 -3.36 7.88
C THR A 294 25.43 -2.18 7.97
N ASN A 295 24.24 -2.45 8.53
CA ASN A 295 23.23 -1.46 8.80
C ASN A 295 22.92 -1.39 10.30
N CYS A 296 22.36 -0.27 10.74
CA CYS A 296 21.85 -0.04 12.09
C CYS A 296 22.93 -0.04 13.19
N GLU A 297 24.22 0.06 12.86
CA GLU A 297 25.30 0.12 13.86
C GLU A 297 25.18 1.35 14.78
N VAL A 298 24.73 2.49 14.23
CA VAL A 298 24.52 3.72 14.98
C VAL A 298 23.30 3.58 15.91
N ASP A 299 22.21 3.01 15.43
CA ASP A 299 20.99 2.79 16.23
C ASP A 299 21.24 1.73 17.32
N THR A 300 22.04 0.71 17.03
CA THR A 300 22.51 -0.27 18.00
C THR A 300 23.33 0.41 19.11
N ALA A 301 24.28 1.27 18.75
CA ALA A 301 25.07 2.01 19.72
C ALA A 301 24.19 2.89 20.62
N ARG A 302 23.23 3.62 20.03
CA ARG A 302 22.26 4.42 20.78
C ARG A 302 21.43 3.61 21.78
N ALA A 303 20.96 2.43 21.35
CA ALA A 303 20.18 1.56 22.23
C ALA A 303 21.00 1.08 23.45
N PHE A 304 22.26 0.71 23.24
CA PHE A 304 23.17 0.33 24.32
C PHE A 304 23.53 1.51 25.24
N GLU A 305 23.72 2.70 24.66
CA GLU A 305 23.98 3.93 25.44
C GLU A 305 22.77 4.28 26.32
N GLN A 306 21.56 4.22 25.79
CA GLN A 306 20.32 4.41 26.56
C GLN A 306 20.14 3.38 27.67
N ALA A 307 20.66 2.18 27.49
CA ALA A 307 20.71 1.14 28.52
C ALA A 307 21.84 1.33 29.56
N GLY A 308 22.66 2.40 29.43
CA GLY A 308 23.75 2.72 30.36
C GLY A 308 25.08 2.08 30.01
N ALA A 309 25.26 1.52 28.83
CA ALA A 309 26.51 0.95 28.37
C ALA A 309 27.43 1.99 27.72
N ASP A 310 28.64 1.56 27.34
CA ASP A 310 29.64 2.34 26.62
C ASP A 310 29.90 1.67 25.26
N PRO A 311 29.12 2.04 24.18
CA PRO A 311 29.24 1.41 22.89
C PRO A 311 30.39 1.98 22.06
N HIS A 312 31.13 1.09 21.41
CA HIS A 312 32.21 1.44 20.49
C HIS A 312 31.95 0.81 19.14
N ILE A 313 31.69 1.64 18.11
CA ILE A 313 31.58 1.19 16.72
C ILE A 313 32.98 1.11 16.14
N LEU A 314 33.37 -0.07 15.64
CA LEU A 314 34.61 -0.26 14.89
C LEU A 314 34.28 -0.60 13.44
N VAL A 315 34.64 0.29 12.52
CA VAL A 315 34.52 0.04 11.09
C VAL A 315 35.66 -0.86 10.63
N ALA A 316 35.33 -2.12 10.28
CA ALA A 316 36.31 -3.10 9.84
C ALA A 316 36.27 -3.19 8.30
N VAL A 317 37.31 -2.70 7.63
CA VAL A 317 37.45 -2.78 6.17
C VAL A 317 38.08 -4.07 5.68
N SER A 318 38.66 -4.89 6.58
CA SER A 318 39.22 -6.21 6.28
C SER A 318 39.35 -7.05 7.55
N TYR A 319 39.47 -8.37 7.38
CA TYR A 319 39.76 -9.30 8.49
C TYR A 319 41.05 -8.96 9.25
N THR A 320 42.00 -8.29 8.62
CA THR A 320 43.26 -7.87 9.23
C THR A 320 43.05 -6.85 10.34
N HIS A 321 42.01 -5.99 10.23
CA HIS A 321 41.66 -5.04 11.28
C HIS A 321 41.16 -5.68 12.58
N LEU A 322 40.46 -6.81 12.47
CA LEU A 322 39.97 -7.53 13.65
C LEU A 322 41.08 -8.24 14.40
N ARG A 323 42.05 -8.80 13.67
CA ARG A 323 43.21 -9.50 14.29
C ARG A 323 44.14 -8.56 15.05
N ALA A 324 44.22 -7.29 14.68
CA ALA A 324 45.06 -6.31 15.35
C ALA A 324 44.58 -5.94 16.78
N HIS A 325 43.38 -6.34 17.17
CA HIS A 325 42.80 -6.11 18.49
C HIS A 325 42.68 -7.36 19.36
N GLU A 326 43.20 -8.51 18.87
CA GLU A 326 43.25 -9.76 19.64
C GLU A 326 44.56 -9.91 20.47
N THR A 327 45.48 -8.97 20.34
CA THR A 327 46.72 -8.86 21.15
C THR A 327 46.66 -7.60 21.99
#